data_654c63780018e7082d16126cea968124
#
_entry.id   654c63780018e7082d16126cea968124
#
_cell.length_a   1.000
_cell.length_b   1.000
_cell.length_c   1.000
_cell.angle_alpha   90.00
_cell.angle_beta   90.00
_cell.angle_gamma   90.00
#
_symmetry.space_group_name_H-M   'P 1'
#
loop_
_entity.id
_entity.type
_entity.pdbx_description
1 polymer ?
#
loop_
_entity_poly.entity_id
_entity_poly.type
_entity_poly.pdbx_seq_one_letter_code
_entity_poly.pdbx_strand_id
1 'polypeptide(L)'
;MTEREKTHTFVVYVENKPGVLNRIASLFRRRVYNIESLTVGHTERPNISRMTIVASIGEGAAHRVEANIYKLVNVLSVEDVTHATTISRSLALIKVVASEESRHRLMEIVRVFRARVVDLAPRSLIIEITGAEDKIHALVDVLRPFGILEMVRTGQVVMRRGVQERAESSSPKPAQDDIGRREQKPGPGPSGANALVEAEHPGSV
;
A
#
# COMPACT_ATOMS: atom_id res chain seq x y z
N MET A 1 33.78 -1.46 10.44
CA MET A 1 32.73 -1.47 11.49
C MET A 1 31.40 -1.54 10.75
N THR A 2 30.72 -2.68 10.78
CA THR A 2 29.40 -2.85 10.15
C THR A 2 28.40 -2.04 10.97
N GLU A 3 27.84 -0.95 10.40
CA GLU A 3 26.72 -0.23 11.03
C GLU A 3 25.63 -1.25 11.36
N ARG A 4 25.15 -1.25 12.60
CA ARG A 4 24.00 -2.09 12.98
C ARG A 4 22.81 -1.63 12.19
N GLU A 5 22.32 -2.50 11.32
CA GLU A 5 21.03 -2.28 10.64
C GLU A 5 19.92 -2.27 11.69
N LYS A 6 19.07 -1.25 11.62
CA LYS A 6 17.84 -1.13 12.41
C LYS A 6 16.65 -1.13 11.47
N THR A 7 15.56 -1.67 11.94
CA THR A 7 14.31 -1.65 11.20
C THR A 7 13.67 -0.28 11.34
N HIS A 8 13.46 0.39 10.21
CA HIS A 8 12.75 1.68 10.12
C HIS A 8 11.40 1.51 9.47
N THR A 9 10.41 2.28 9.95
CA THR A 9 9.05 2.29 9.43
C THR A 9 8.71 3.66 8.88
N PHE A 10 8.49 3.72 7.56
CA PHE A 10 8.10 4.95 6.87
C PHE A 10 6.63 4.90 6.49
N VAL A 11 5.93 6.01 6.71
CA VAL A 11 4.59 6.27 6.19
C VAL A 11 4.72 7.26 5.06
N VAL A 12 4.22 6.89 3.89
CA VAL A 12 4.35 7.69 2.66
C VAL A 12 2.97 7.89 2.06
N TYR A 13 2.59 9.16 1.83
CA TYR A 13 1.41 9.52 1.07
C TYR A 13 1.81 9.87 -0.35
N VAL A 14 1.11 9.30 -1.31
CA VAL A 14 1.42 9.43 -2.74
C VAL A 14 0.15 9.65 -3.54
N GLU A 15 0.29 10.29 -4.70
CA GLU A 15 -0.78 10.27 -5.70
C GLU A 15 -0.98 8.84 -6.20
N ASN A 16 -2.24 8.41 -6.33
CA ASN A 16 -2.58 7.09 -6.86
C ASN A 16 -2.44 7.06 -8.39
N LYS A 17 -1.20 7.03 -8.85
CA LYS A 17 -0.83 7.01 -10.28
C LYS A 17 0.02 5.79 -10.63
N PRO A 18 -0.06 5.26 -11.85
CA PRO A 18 0.80 4.17 -12.30
C PRO A 18 2.28 4.51 -12.14
N GLY A 19 3.08 3.51 -11.74
CA GLY A 19 4.53 3.62 -11.64
C GLY A 19 5.08 4.28 -10.36
N VAL A 20 4.24 4.85 -9.48
CA VAL A 20 4.70 5.48 -8.23
C VAL A 20 5.38 4.46 -7.32
N LEU A 21 4.76 3.29 -7.10
CA LEU A 21 5.35 2.21 -6.33
C LEU A 21 6.69 1.76 -6.89
N ASN A 22 6.79 1.62 -8.21
CA ASN A 22 8.03 1.20 -8.87
C ASN A 22 9.17 2.22 -8.66
N ARG A 23 8.88 3.54 -8.66
CA ARG A 23 9.88 4.58 -8.37
C ARG A 23 10.41 4.47 -6.94
N ILE A 24 9.53 4.25 -5.96
CA ILE A 24 9.91 4.07 -4.56
C ILE A 24 10.74 2.79 -4.41
N ALA A 25 10.27 1.65 -4.91
CA ALA A 25 11.01 0.39 -4.86
C ALA A 25 12.39 0.48 -5.53
N SER A 26 12.50 1.20 -6.66
CA SER A 26 13.76 1.44 -7.35
C SER A 26 14.75 2.29 -6.54
N LEU A 27 14.26 3.20 -5.67
CA LEU A 27 15.11 3.94 -4.75
C LEU A 27 15.74 3.00 -3.72
N PHE A 28 14.97 2.14 -3.08
CA PHE A 28 15.47 1.16 -2.12
C PHE A 28 16.45 0.18 -2.78
N ARG A 29 16.12 -0.34 -3.96
CA ARG A 29 17.00 -1.22 -4.74
C ARG A 29 18.36 -0.58 -5.05
N ARG A 30 18.39 0.66 -5.52
CA ARG A 30 19.64 1.37 -5.86
C ARG A 30 20.52 1.62 -4.64
N ARG A 31 19.96 1.66 -3.45
CA ARG A 31 20.67 1.86 -2.19
C ARG A 31 20.96 0.56 -1.46
N VAL A 32 20.53 -0.57 -2.04
CA VAL A 32 20.71 -1.92 -1.46
C VAL A 32 20.05 -2.04 -0.08
N TYR A 33 18.96 -1.32 0.15
CA TYR A 33 18.16 -1.47 1.37
C TYR A 33 17.12 -2.57 1.18
N ASN A 34 17.03 -3.47 2.17
CA ASN A 34 16.01 -4.52 2.16
C ASN A 34 14.66 -3.97 2.64
N ILE A 35 13.61 -4.23 1.87
CA ILE A 35 12.22 -3.94 2.28
C ILE A 35 11.68 -5.21 2.94
N GLU A 36 11.50 -5.17 4.26
CA GLU A 36 10.93 -6.27 5.05
C GLU A 36 9.42 -6.39 4.86
N SER A 37 8.75 -5.25 4.75
CA SER A 37 7.30 -5.18 4.63
C SER A 37 6.89 -3.96 3.81
N LEU A 38 5.91 -4.15 2.93
CA LEU A 38 5.33 -3.09 2.13
C LEU A 38 3.81 -3.28 2.04
N THR A 39 3.08 -2.26 2.46
CA THR A 39 1.63 -2.20 2.34
C THR A 39 1.23 -0.94 1.62
N VAL A 40 0.34 -1.07 0.65
CA VAL A 40 -0.21 0.05 -0.13
C VAL A 40 -1.73 -0.04 -0.07
N GLY A 41 -2.37 1.07 0.23
CA GLY A 41 -3.82 1.14 0.28
C GLY A 41 -4.34 2.53 -0.07
N HIS A 42 -5.62 2.60 -0.42
CA HIS A 42 -6.31 3.87 -0.61
C HIS A 42 -6.48 4.60 0.72
N THR A 43 -6.60 5.91 0.67
CA THR A 43 -6.95 6.74 1.82
C THR A 43 -8.41 7.21 1.71
N GLU A 44 -8.86 7.93 2.70
CA GLU A 44 -10.15 8.65 2.69
C GLU A 44 -10.22 9.75 1.62
N ARG A 45 -9.07 10.15 1.06
CA ARG A 45 -8.99 11.14 -0.01
C ARG A 45 -8.94 10.45 -1.36
N PRO A 46 -9.80 10.85 -2.32
CA PRO A 46 -9.72 10.32 -3.67
C PRO A 46 -8.34 10.59 -4.29
N ASN A 47 -7.86 9.65 -5.09
CA ASN A 47 -6.58 9.72 -5.80
C ASN A 47 -5.31 9.81 -4.92
N ILE A 48 -5.41 9.55 -3.62
CA ILE A 48 -4.28 9.45 -2.71
C ILE A 48 -4.18 8.04 -2.16
N SER A 49 -2.99 7.45 -2.26
CA SER A 49 -2.65 6.18 -1.63
C SER A 49 -1.67 6.41 -0.49
N ARG A 50 -1.74 5.54 0.51
CA ARG A 50 -0.85 5.50 1.65
C ARG A 50 -0.04 4.22 1.64
N MET A 51 1.26 4.36 1.77
CA MET A 51 2.18 3.24 1.87
C MET A 51 2.76 3.16 3.27
N THR A 52 2.90 1.96 3.80
CA THR A 52 3.72 1.67 4.97
C THR A 52 4.89 0.82 4.50
N ILE A 53 6.11 1.30 4.70
CA ILE A 53 7.34 0.65 4.26
C ILE A 53 8.16 0.34 5.50
N VAL A 54 8.45 -0.93 5.74
CA VAL A 54 9.36 -1.37 6.79
C VAL A 54 10.64 -1.85 6.12
N ALA A 55 11.77 -1.27 6.48
CA ALA A 55 13.05 -1.58 5.83
C ALA A 55 14.20 -1.62 6.84
N SER A 56 15.16 -2.53 6.60
CA SER A 56 16.41 -2.61 7.34
C SER A 56 17.39 -1.58 6.79
N ILE A 57 17.76 -0.60 7.62
CA ILE A 57 18.56 0.57 7.22
C ILE A 57 19.57 0.87 8.33
N GLY A 58 20.81 1.23 7.95
CA GLY A 58 21.83 1.68 8.91
C GLY A 58 21.39 2.97 9.64
N GLU A 59 21.79 3.08 10.90
CA GLU A 59 21.29 4.09 11.86
C GLU A 59 21.39 5.56 11.37
N GLY A 60 22.40 5.90 10.55
CA GLY A 60 22.53 7.25 9.98
C GLY A 60 21.86 7.48 8.64
N ALA A 61 21.22 6.46 8.05
CA ALA A 61 20.69 6.52 6.69
C ALA A 61 19.19 6.85 6.61
N ALA A 62 18.43 6.64 7.67
CA ALA A 62 16.97 6.79 7.67
C ALA A 62 16.51 8.19 7.23
N HIS A 63 17.11 9.25 7.76
CA HIS A 63 16.79 10.63 7.37
C HIS A 63 17.10 10.89 5.88
N ARG A 64 18.20 10.31 5.36
CA ARG A 64 18.52 10.42 3.92
C ARG A 64 17.52 9.67 3.05
N VAL A 65 17.02 8.52 3.53
CA VAL A 65 15.96 7.74 2.83
C VAL A 65 14.68 8.54 2.77
N GLU A 66 14.22 9.10 3.89
CA GLU A 66 13.05 9.97 3.98
C GLU A 66 13.14 11.13 3.00
N ALA A 67 14.25 11.90 3.03
CA ALA A 67 14.49 13.02 2.13
C ALA A 67 14.53 12.61 0.65
N ASN A 68 15.07 11.44 0.33
CA ASN A 68 15.11 10.94 -1.04
C ASN A 68 13.74 10.46 -1.54
N ILE A 69 12.93 9.83 -0.70
CA ILE A 69 11.56 9.47 -1.03
C ILE A 69 10.74 10.73 -1.29
N TYR A 70 10.88 11.76 -0.45
CA TYR A 70 10.14 13.01 -0.59
C TYR A 70 10.45 13.76 -1.91
N LYS A 71 11.64 13.57 -2.48
CA LYS A 71 12.03 14.16 -3.78
C LYS A 71 11.37 13.49 -4.98
N LEU A 72 10.80 12.29 -4.82
CA LEU A 72 10.16 11.58 -5.93
C LEU A 72 8.90 12.32 -6.37
N VAL A 73 8.69 12.34 -7.68
CA VAL A 73 7.45 12.85 -8.27
C VAL A 73 6.28 12.00 -7.75
N ASN A 74 5.16 12.65 -7.47
CA ASN A 74 3.94 12.05 -6.93
C ASN A 74 4.01 11.63 -5.44
N VAL A 75 5.11 11.89 -4.73
CA VAL A 75 5.16 11.76 -3.27
C VAL A 75 4.67 13.07 -2.63
N LEU A 76 3.65 12.97 -1.81
CA LEU A 76 3.01 14.12 -1.15
C LEU A 76 3.60 14.38 0.23
N SER A 77 3.85 13.31 1.00
CA SER A 77 4.53 13.40 2.29
C SER A 77 5.20 12.08 2.64
N VAL A 78 6.24 12.16 3.45
CA VAL A 78 6.98 11.02 4.01
C VAL A 78 7.19 11.30 5.49
N GLU A 79 7.12 10.28 6.29
CA GLU A 79 7.38 10.36 7.72
C GLU A 79 8.03 9.07 8.21
N ASP A 80 9.18 9.18 8.90
CA ASP A 80 9.74 8.08 9.68
C ASP A 80 9.01 8.01 11.04
N VAL A 81 8.23 6.95 11.22
CA VAL A 81 7.44 6.72 12.43
C VAL A 81 8.05 5.70 13.39
N THR A 82 9.30 5.32 13.17
CA THR A 82 10.02 4.29 13.93
C THR A 82 9.99 4.54 15.44
N HIS A 83 10.22 5.79 15.84
CA HIS A 83 10.24 6.18 17.25
C HIS A 83 8.96 6.84 17.73
N ALA A 84 7.94 6.90 16.88
CA ALA A 84 6.67 7.51 17.22
C ALA A 84 5.75 6.53 17.97
N THR A 85 4.89 7.06 18.84
CA THR A 85 3.84 6.25 19.47
C THR A 85 2.80 5.89 18.42
N THR A 86 2.79 4.62 17.98
CA THR A 86 1.95 4.13 16.90
C THR A 86 1.07 2.94 17.33
N ILE A 87 0.05 2.68 16.52
CA ILE A 87 -0.65 1.40 16.47
C ILE A 87 -0.20 0.70 15.20
N SER A 88 0.39 -0.49 15.33
CA SER A 88 0.74 -1.36 14.20
C SER A 88 -0.15 -2.58 14.19
N ARG A 89 -0.61 -2.99 13.00
CA ARG A 89 -1.41 -4.20 12.78
C ARG A 89 -0.98 -4.89 11.50
N SER A 90 -0.96 -6.22 11.57
CA SER A 90 -0.85 -7.12 10.41
C SER A 90 -1.96 -8.16 10.51
N LEU A 91 -2.33 -8.74 9.38
CA LEU A 91 -3.22 -9.89 9.30
C LEU A 91 -2.43 -11.10 8.83
N ALA A 92 -2.69 -12.27 9.41
CA ALA A 92 -2.19 -13.54 8.93
C ALA A 92 -3.33 -14.55 8.74
N LEU A 93 -3.25 -15.34 7.66
CA LEU A 93 -4.03 -16.54 7.45
C LEU A 93 -3.07 -17.73 7.57
N ILE A 94 -3.38 -18.66 8.46
CA ILE A 94 -2.53 -19.80 8.79
C ILE A 94 -3.33 -21.07 8.63
N LYS A 95 -2.96 -21.91 7.68
CA LYS A 95 -3.55 -23.23 7.46
C LYS A 95 -2.75 -24.26 8.20
N VAL A 96 -3.40 -24.98 9.10
CA VAL A 96 -2.77 -26.01 9.94
C VAL A 96 -3.44 -27.37 9.75
N VAL A 97 -2.66 -28.43 9.98
CA VAL A 97 -3.21 -29.79 10.08
C VAL A 97 -4.11 -29.87 11.31
N ALA A 98 -5.29 -30.43 11.14
CA ALA A 98 -6.25 -30.62 12.22
C ALA A 98 -6.82 -32.05 12.16
N SER A 99 -6.24 -32.95 12.95
CA SER A 99 -6.85 -34.25 13.21
C SER A 99 -8.05 -34.10 14.15
N GLU A 100 -8.86 -35.12 14.25
CA GLU A 100 -9.99 -35.15 15.19
C GLU A 100 -9.53 -34.92 16.63
N GLU A 101 -8.41 -35.54 17.03
CA GLU A 101 -7.81 -35.42 18.36
C GLU A 101 -7.21 -34.02 18.63
N SER A 102 -6.56 -33.39 17.64
CA SER A 102 -5.90 -32.09 17.82
C SER A 102 -6.85 -30.90 17.71
N ARG A 103 -8.02 -31.11 17.12
CA ARG A 103 -8.98 -30.04 16.80
C ARG A 103 -9.42 -29.26 18.03
N HIS A 104 -9.76 -29.95 19.12
CA HIS A 104 -10.18 -29.27 20.35
C HIS A 104 -9.09 -28.36 20.89
N ARG A 105 -7.85 -28.86 20.94
CA ARG A 105 -6.69 -28.07 21.39
C ARG A 105 -6.40 -26.86 20.48
N LEU A 106 -6.54 -27.01 19.17
CA LEU A 106 -6.41 -25.89 18.22
C LEU A 106 -7.47 -24.81 18.48
N MET A 107 -8.72 -25.21 18.76
CA MET A 107 -9.79 -24.26 19.06
C MET A 107 -9.54 -23.49 20.37
N GLU A 108 -8.92 -24.11 21.38
CA GLU A 108 -8.51 -23.43 22.61
C GLU A 108 -7.41 -22.41 22.33
N ILE A 109 -6.39 -22.78 21.55
CA ILE A 109 -5.32 -21.86 21.13
C ILE A 109 -5.90 -20.64 20.40
N VAL A 110 -6.81 -20.86 19.45
CA VAL A 110 -7.49 -19.80 18.71
C VAL A 110 -8.20 -18.83 19.66
N ARG A 111 -8.88 -19.33 20.69
CA ARG A 111 -9.55 -18.49 21.71
C ARG A 111 -8.57 -17.66 22.54
N VAL A 112 -7.48 -18.27 23.02
CA VAL A 112 -6.44 -17.60 23.82
C VAL A 112 -5.83 -16.44 23.05
N PHE A 113 -5.52 -16.65 21.77
CA PHE A 113 -4.95 -15.60 20.90
C PHE A 113 -5.99 -14.62 20.35
N ARG A 114 -7.29 -14.81 20.68
CA ARG A 114 -8.39 -14.02 20.08
C ARG A 114 -8.29 -14.00 18.55
N ALA A 115 -7.96 -15.15 17.99
CA ALA A 115 -7.97 -15.43 16.57
C ALA A 115 -9.33 -15.99 16.14
N ARG A 116 -9.53 -16.22 14.86
CA ARG A 116 -10.78 -16.79 14.32
C ARG A 116 -10.47 -17.96 13.40
N VAL A 117 -11.30 -19.00 13.45
CA VAL A 117 -11.33 -20.03 12.41
C VAL A 117 -12.20 -19.51 11.29
N VAL A 118 -11.64 -19.39 10.10
CA VAL A 118 -12.33 -18.87 8.90
C VAL A 118 -12.65 -19.99 7.90
N ASP A 119 -11.99 -21.15 8.04
CA ASP A 119 -12.30 -22.37 7.29
C ASP A 119 -12.08 -23.61 8.17
N LEU A 120 -12.98 -24.55 8.06
CA LEU A 120 -12.97 -25.82 8.79
C LEU A 120 -13.16 -26.97 7.81
N ALA A 121 -12.10 -27.72 7.56
CA ALA A 121 -12.11 -28.92 6.74
C ALA A 121 -11.87 -30.19 7.60
N PRO A 122 -12.14 -31.40 7.09
CA PRO A 122 -11.95 -32.64 7.84
C PRO A 122 -10.55 -32.84 8.41
N ARG A 123 -9.51 -32.36 7.72
CA ARG A 123 -8.09 -32.56 8.07
C ARG A 123 -7.29 -31.26 8.23
N SER A 124 -7.92 -30.10 8.14
CA SER A 124 -7.24 -28.81 8.27
C SER A 124 -8.16 -27.71 8.80
N LEU A 125 -7.54 -26.68 9.37
CA LEU A 125 -8.18 -25.42 9.76
C LEU A 125 -7.43 -24.26 9.10
N ILE A 126 -8.17 -23.21 8.73
CA ILE A 126 -7.56 -21.89 8.42
C ILE A 126 -7.89 -20.95 9.57
N ILE A 127 -6.84 -20.45 10.18
CA ILE A 127 -6.91 -19.54 11.32
C ILE A 127 -6.54 -18.14 10.83
N GLU A 128 -7.42 -17.18 11.06
CA GLU A 128 -7.18 -15.76 10.83
C GLU A 128 -6.79 -15.09 12.14
N ILE A 129 -5.72 -14.32 12.12
CA ILE A 129 -5.32 -13.47 13.25
C ILE A 129 -4.93 -12.07 12.77
N THR A 130 -5.39 -11.07 13.53
CA THR A 130 -4.94 -9.68 13.38
C THR A 130 -4.31 -9.21 14.68
N GLY A 131 -3.16 -8.56 14.59
CA GLY A 131 -2.46 -8.08 15.77
C GLY A 131 -1.13 -7.38 15.46
N ALA A 132 -0.41 -7.07 16.54
CA ALA A 132 1.00 -6.71 16.47
C ALA A 132 1.83 -7.92 16.02
N GLU A 133 3.01 -7.68 15.51
CA GLU A 133 3.87 -8.72 14.93
C GLU A 133 4.22 -9.80 15.93
N ASP A 134 4.57 -9.42 17.16
CA ASP A 134 4.89 -10.35 18.25
C ASP A 134 3.75 -11.30 18.56
N LYS A 135 2.50 -10.81 18.54
CA LYS A 135 1.32 -11.64 18.74
C LYS A 135 1.16 -12.69 17.64
N ILE A 136 1.41 -12.31 16.39
CA ILE A 136 1.31 -13.24 15.26
C ILE A 136 2.43 -14.28 15.32
N HIS A 137 3.66 -13.85 15.61
CA HIS A 137 4.79 -14.75 15.80
C HIS A 137 4.54 -15.77 16.91
N ALA A 138 4.07 -15.32 18.07
CA ALA A 138 3.73 -16.21 19.20
C ALA A 138 2.68 -17.26 18.81
N LEU A 139 1.65 -16.87 18.05
CA LEU A 139 0.67 -17.84 17.55
C LEU A 139 1.31 -18.86 16.59
N VAL A 140 2.13 -18.37 15.64
CA VAL A 140 2.82 -19.24 14.68
C VAL A 140 3.69 -20.27 15.41
N ASP A 141 4.44 -19.85 16.44
CA ASP A 141 5.30 -20.75 17.20
C ASP A 141 4.50 -21.84 17.94
N VAL A 142 3.36 -21.46 18.53
CA VAL A 142 2.44 -22.41 19.19
C VAL A 142 1.78 -23.39 18.19
N LEU A 143 1.56 -22.93 16.94
CA LEU A 143 0.96 -23.77 15.90
C LEU A 143 1.95 -24.70 15.19
N ARG A 144 3.27 -24.44 15.25
CA ARG A 144 4.31 -25.25 14.57
C ARG A 144 4.21 -26.77 14.88
N PRO A 145 3.99 -27.20 16.13
CA PRO A 145 3.90 -28.64 16.44
C PRO A 145 2.72 -29.34 15.79
N PHE A 146 1.67 -28.63 15.39
CA PHE A 146 0.50 -29.21 14.71
C PHE A 146 0.72 -29.39 13.20
N GLY A 147 1.76 -28.78 12.63
CA GLY A 147 2.05 -28.79 11.20
C GLY A 147 1.34 -27.66 10.47
N ILE A 148 2.10 -26.59 10.17
CA ILE A 148 1.63 -25.49 9.32
C ILE A 148 1.78 -25.93 7.87
N LEU A 149 0.65 -25.97 7.14
CA LEU A 149 0.60 -26.34 5.73
C LEU A 149 0.90 -25.15 4.83
N GLU A 150 0.37 -23.99 5.21
CA GLU A 150 0.49 -22.77 4.44
C GLU A 150 0.29 -21.56 5.34
N MET A 151 0.98 -20.49 5.08
CA MET A 151 0.80 -19.22 5.77
C MET A 151 0.95 -18.06 4.80
N VAL A 152 0.04 -17.12 4.91
CA VAL A 152 0.11 -15.83 4.19
C VAL A 152 -0.04 -14.70 5.20
N ARG A 153 0.74 -13.64 5.02
CA ARG A 153 0.69 -12.44 5.88
C ARG A 153 0.61 -11.19 5.02
N THR A 154 -0.14 -10.22 5.51
CA THR A 154 -0.04 -8.87 4.96
C THR A 154 1.23 -8.19 5.47
N GLY A 155 1.64 -7.11 4.84
CA GLY A 155 2.55 -6.17 5.47
C GLY A 155 1.88 -5.43 6.64
N GLN A 156 2.70 -4.67 7.38
CA GLN A 156 2.21 -3.87 8.49
C GLN A 156 1.41 -2.65 8.01
N VAL A 157 0.30 -2.37 8.67
CA VAL A 157 -0.40 -1.09 8.62
C VAL A 157 -0.14 -0.36 9.93
N VAL A 158 0.41 0.85 9.84
CA VAL A 158 0.83 1.62 11.03
C VAL A 158 0.11 2.96 11.05
N MET A 159 -0.38 3.38 12.20
CA MET A 159 -1.03 4.68 12.39
C MET A 159 -0.54 5.30 13.71
N ARG A 160 -0.22 6.59 13.69
CA ARG A 160 0.10 7.33 14.93
C ARG A 160 -1.09 7.37 15.88
N ARG A 161 -0.79 7.34 17.17
CA ARG A 161 -1.81 7.56 18.21
C ARG A 161 -2.06 9.03 18.43
N GLY A 162 -3.31 9.36 18.75
CA GLY A 162 -3.75 10.70 19.09
C GLY A 162 -3.81 11.66 17.90
N VAL A 163 -4.27 12.87 18.17
CA VAL A 163 -4.25 13.97 17.21
C VAL A 163 -2.91 14.68 17.38
N GLN A 164 -2.08 14.69 16.36
CA GLN A 164 -0.95 15.62 16.32
C GLN A 164 -1.41 16.86 15.57
N GLU A 165 -1.21 18.03 16.15
CA GLU A 165 -1.20 19.26 15.40
C GLU A 165 -0.09 19.09 14.34
N ARG A 166 -0.50 19.02 13.09
CA ARG A 166 0.42 18.93 11.96
C ARG A 166 1.29 20.17 12.01
N ALA A 167 2.56 20.04 12.31
CA ALA A 167 3.51 21.12 12.09
C ALA A 167 3.34 21.58 10.63
N GLU A 168 3.09 22.87 10.43
CA GLU A 168 2.80 23.45 9.12
C GLU A 168 3.87 23.19 8.06
N SER A 169 5.05 22.71 8.46
CA SER A 169 6.16 22.32 7.57
C SER A 169 5.93 21.02 6.77
N SER A 170 4.90 20.22 7.08
CA SER A 170 4.58 18.96 6.40
C SER A 170 3.26 19.01 5.62
N SER A 171 2.83 20.18 5.17
CA SER A 171 1.69 20.27 4.27
C SER A 171 1.97 19.45 3.02
N PRO A 172 1.08 18.54 2.60
CA PRO A 172 1.27 17.79 1.38
C PRO A 172 1.36 18.76 0.21
N LYS A 173 2.32 18.53 -0.69
CA LYS A 173 2.37 19.26 -1.95
C LYS A 173 0.99 19.15 -2.62
N PRO A 174 0.43 20.24 -3.18
CA PRO A 174 -0.80 20.14 -3.94
C PRO A 174 -0.61 19.13 -5.08
N ALA A 175 -1.60 18.27 -5.30
CA ALA A 175 -1.60 17.37 -6.44
C ALA A 175 -1.47 18.22 -7.72
N GLN A 176 -0.52 17.88 -8.59
CA GLN A 176 -0.41 18.54 -9.88
C GLN A 176 -1.57 18.03 -10.74
N ASP A 177 -2.61 18.84 -10.86
CA ASP A 177 -3.66 18.64 -11.86
C ASP A 177 -3.02 18.79 -13.23
N ASP A 178 -2.71 17.67 -13.85
CA ASP A 178 -2.30 17.61 -15.26
C ASP A 178 -3.56 17.78 -16.13
N ILE A 179 -4.13 19.01 -16.09
CA ILE A 179 -5.12 19.42 -17.07
C ILE A 179 -4.33 19.63 -18.37
N GLY A 180 -4.18 18.52 -19.11
CA GLY A 180 -3.72 18.56 -20.47
C GLY A 180 -4.63 19.48 -21.28
N ARG A 181 -4.24 20.75 -21.39
CA ARG A 181 -4.70 21.63 -22.47
C ARG A 181 -4.33 20.94 -23.80
N ARG A 182 -5.24 20.13 -24.30
CA ARG A 182 -5.31 19.92 -25.75
C ARG A 182 -5.72 21.25 -26.33
N GLU A 183 -4.74 22.03 -26.75
CA GLU A 183 -4.95 23.14 -27.70
C GLU A 183 -5.62 22.54 -28.93
N GLN A 184 -6.92 22.79 -29.06
CA GLN A 184 -7.63 22.64 -30.32
C GLN A 184 -7.02 23.70 -31.27
N LYS A 185 -6.19 23.26 -32.23
CA LYS A 185 -5.85 24.05 -33.38
C LYS A 185 -7.15 24.47 -34.07
N PRO A 186 -7.39 25.76 -34.32
CA PRO A 186 -8.51 26.20 -35.15
C PRO A 186 -8.31 25.67 -36.56
N GLY A 187 -9.29 24.91 -37.04
CA GLY A 187 -9.34 24.48 -38.45
C GLY A 187 -9.48 25.66 -39.38
N PRO A 188 -8.96 25.58 -40.63
CA PRO A 188 -9.08 26.64 -41.60
C PRO A 188 -10.55 26.86 -41.97
N GLY A 189 -11.01 28.11 -41.90
CA GLY A 189 -12.34 28.54 -42.27
C GLY A 189 -12.64 28.27 -43.74
N PRO A 190 -13.94 28.09 -44.11
CA PRO A 190 -14.31 27.90 -45.53
C PRO A 190 -14.18 29.18 -46.30
N SER A 191 -13.31 29.16 -47.31
CA SER A 191 -13.22 30.18 -48.36
C SER A 191 -14.51 30.16 -49.20
N GLY A 192 -15.19 31.31 -49.28
CA GLY A 192 -16.34 31.48 -50.13
C GLY A 192 -15.95 31.54 -51.60
N ALA A 193 -16.75 30.90 -52.42
CA ALA A 193 -16.94 31.33 -53.81
C ALA A 193 -18.36 30.95 -54.27
N ASN A 194 -19.01 31.98 -54.56
CA ASN A 194 -20.30 32.18 -55.22
C ASN A 194 -20.34 31.50 -56.60
N ALA A 195 -21.49 30.90 -57.04
CA ALA A 195 -22.07 31.08 -58.34
C ALA A 195 -23.36 30.22 -58.50
N LEU A 196 -24.40 30.93 -58.66
CA LEU A 196 -25.62 30.75 -59.43
C LEU A 196 -25.60 29.61 -60.48
N VAL A 197 -26.71 28.87 -60.61
CA VAL A 197 -27.58 28.78 -61.80
C VAL A 197 -28.65 27.72 -61.58
N GLU A 198 -29.88 28.19 -61.54
CA GLU A 198 -31.14 27.83 -62.17
C GLU A 198 -31.49 26.37 -62.56
N ALA A 199 -32.66 25.99 -62.10
CA ALA A 199 -33.85 25.46 -62.89
C ALA A 199 -33.76 24.02 -63.43
N GLU A 200 -34.60 23.15 -63.08
CA GLU A 200 -35.94 22.81 -63.60
C GLU A 200 -36.46 21.46 -63.09
N HIS A 201 -37.68 21.44 -62.72
CA HIS A 201 -38.55 20.27 -62.66
C HIS A 201 -38.90 19.84 -64.10
N PRO A 202 -39.54 18.67 -64.43
CA PRO A 202 -40.46 17.84 -63.64
C PRO A 202 -40.45 16.34 -63.95
N GLY A 203 -41.32 15.62 -63.28
CA GLY A 203 -42.17 14.58 -63.86
C GLY A 203 -41.97 13.10 -63.49
N SER A 204 -42.91 12.64 -62.76
CA SER A 204 -43.72 11.45 -62.91
C SER A 204 -43.13 10.16 -63.49
N VAL A 205 -43.14 9.08 -62.79
CA VAL A 205 -44.14 7.94 -62.80
C VAL A 205 -43.87 7.05 -61.60
#